data_12866e32171a2d188fa424afa39acd14
#
_entry.id   12866e32171a2d188fa424afa39acd14
#
_cell.length_a   1.000
_cell.length_b   1.000
_cell.length_c   1.000
_cell.angle_alpha   90.00
_cell.angle_beta   90.00
_cell.angle_gamma   90.00
#
_symmetry.space_group_name_H-M   'P 1'
#
loop_
_entity.id
_entity.type
_entity.pdbx_description
1 polymer ?
#
loop_
_entity_poly.entity_id
_entity_poly.type
_entity_poly.pdbx_seq_one_letter_code
_entity_poly.pdbx_strand_id
1 'polypeptide(L)'
;LLAAPGILLWLNDQGRDAAMLYRNIYNGIDSFPLMAIPFFMLAGELMNRGGITLRLVEFSQAMMGHLRGGLAHVNILSSMLFAGLSGSAVADTSAIGSMLIPAMEKQGYTKKFAAAITAASSVIGPIIPPSGIMIIYAYVMGESVAALFLAGIVPGIIVGVSLMVMVKFLANRYNFPPVTAKASWNERGKASLKAFFPLMTPVIILGGILGGIFTPTEASAVAAAYALFIGLFVLKTLTWQEIPKAVSYTHLRAHETLRYR
;
A
#
# COMPACT_ATOMS: atom_id res chain seq x y z
N LEU A 1 -17.29 20.37 8.83
CA LEU A 1 -17.73 20.47 7.43
C LEU A 1 -18.89 19.53 7.11
N LEU A 2 -18.88 18.24 7.53
CA LEU A 2 -19.97 17.28 7.28
C LEU A 2 -21.27 17.62 8.01
N ALA A 3 -21.20 18.31 9.16
CA ALA A 3 -22.36 18.73 9.92
C ALA A 3 -22.94 20.09 9.44
N ALA A 4 -22.16 20.88 8.71
CA ALA A 4 -22.56 22.24 8.33
C ALA A 4 -23.87 22.32 7.52
N PRO A 5 -24.13 21.47 6.51
CA PRO A 5 -25.41 21.50 5.79
C PRO A 5 -26.60 21.15 6.69
N GLY A 6 -26.41 20.21 7.61
CA GLY A 6 -27.43 19.80 8.57
C GLY A 6 -27.74 20.89 9.60
N ILE A 7 -26.71 21.57 10.10
CA ILE A 7 -26.86 22.70 11.03
C ILE A 7 -27.58 23.88 10.34
N LEU A 8 -27.22 24.19 9.07
CA LEU A 8 -27.90 25.22 8.29
C LEU A 8 -29.37 24.91 8.04
N LEU A 9 -29.71 23.65 7.76
CA LEU A 9 -31.10 23.21 7.59
C LEU A 9 -31.89 23.24 8.90
N TRP A 10 -31.22 22.97 10.02
CA TRP A 10 -31.83 23.08 11.35
C TRP A 10 -32.06 24.54 11.79
N LEU A 11 -31.08 25.41 11.53
CA LEU A 11 -31.18 26.87 11.81
C LEU A 11 -32.24 27.55 10.94
N ASN A 12 -32.58 27.01 9.76
CA ASN A 12 -33.58 27.58 8.86
C ASN A 12 -35.01 27.12 9.15
N ASP A 13 -35.26 26.60 10.35
CA ASP A 13 -36.56 26.28 10.96
C ASP A 13 -37.52 25.45 10.09
N GLN A 14 -36.96 24.49 9.34
CA GLN A 14 -37.75 23.60 8.49
C GLN A 14 -38.34 22.39 9.23
N GLY A 15 -38.53 22.50 10.57
CA GLY A 15 -39.22 21.49 11.37
C GLY A 15 -38.55 20.10 11.41
N ARG A 16 -37.27 20.04 11.11
CA ARG A 16 -36.51 18.77 11.16
C ARG A 16 -35.88 18.60 12.54
N ASP A 17 -36.23 17.48 13.17
CA ASP A 17 -35.74 17.10 14.49
C ASP A 17 -34.18 17.03 14.52
N ALA A 18 -33.55 17.61 15.55
CA ALA A 18 -32.13 17.52 15.81
C ALA A 18 -31.65 16.04 15.91
N ALA A 19 -32.54 15.15 16.32
CA ALA A 19 -32.29 13.70 16.32
C ALA A 19 -32.04 13.14 14.89
N MET A 20 -32.67 13.72 13.87
CA MET A 20 -32.44 13.31 12.48
C MET A 20 -31.05 13.72 11.98
N LEU A 21 -30.56 14.90 12.38
CA LEU A 21 -29.19 15.33 12.13
C LEU A 21 -28.17 14.39 12.76
N TYR A 22 -28.37 14.07 14.05
CA TYR A 22 -27.52 13.14 14.79
C TYR A 22 -27.51 11.74 14.14
N ARG A 23 -28.68 11.20 13.80
CA ARG A 23 -28.80 9.90 13.12
C ARG A 23 -28.09 9.90 11.75
N ASN A 24 -28.23 10.94 10.95
CA ASN A 24 -27.58 11.02 9.65
C ASN A 24 -26.05 11.11 9.77
N ILE A 25 -25.54 11.87 10.76
CA ILE A 25 -24.10 11.92 11.04
C ILE A 25 -23.60 10.56 11.51
N TYR A 26 -24.31 9.93 12.45
CA TYR A 26 -23.95 8.63 13.00
C TYR A 26 -23.97 7.54 11.92
N ASN A 27 -25.07 7.43 11.15
CA ASN A 27 -25.21 6.45 10.08
C ASN A 27 -24.20 6.68 8.94
N GLY A 28 -23.77 7.91 8.71
CA GLY A 28 -22.76 8.24 7.70
C GLY A 28 -21.35 7.78 8.09
N ILE A 29 -21.11 7.58 9.39
CA ILE A 29 -19.81 7.10 9.92
C ILE A 29 -19.87 5.60 10.18
N ASP A 30 -21.01 5.08 10.64
CA ASP A 30 -21.24 3.66 10.93
C ASP A 30 -21.52 2.89 9.62
N SER A 31 -20.44 2.61 8.91
CA SER A 31 -20.47 1.92 7.63
C SER A 31 -19.56 0.72 7.64
N PHE A 32 -20.13 -0.46 7.39
CA PHE A 32 -19.38 -1.72 7.32
C PHE A 32 -18.22 -1.70 6.31
N PRO A 33 -18.35 -1.17 5.09
CA PRO A 33 -17.23 -1.05 4.16
C PRO A 33 -16.08 -0.16 4.67
N LEU A 34 -16.36 0.90 5.42
CA LEU A 34 -15.30 1.79 5.94
C LEU A 34 -14.44 1.13 7.01
N MET A 35 -14.96 0.10 7.71
CA MET A 35 -14.18 -0.69 8.68
C MET A 35 -13.03 -1.46 8.03
N ALA A 36 -13.07 -1.70 6.72
CA ALA A 36 -11.96 -2.32 6.01
C ALA A 36 -10.68 -1.47 6.04
N ILE A 37 -10.80 -0.14 6.09
CA ILE A 37 -9.66 0.78 6.03
C ILE A 37 -8.69 0.59 7.20
N PRO A 38 -9.12 0.69 8.49
CA PRO A 38 -8.22 0.49 9.62
C PRO A 38 -7.61 -0.91 9.65
N PHE A 39 -8.32 -1.95 9.21
CA PHE A 39 -7.76 -3.31 9.14
C PHE A 39 -6.70 -3.44 8.05
N PHE A 40 -6.91 -2.88 6.85
CA PHE A 40 -5.87 -2.87 5.82
C PHE A 40 -4.65 -2.03 6.25
N MET A 41 -4.86 -0.90 6.91
CA MET A 41 -3.76 -0.10 7.48
C MET A 41 -2.97 -0.90 8.52
N LEU A 42 -3.67 -1.62 9.40
CA LEU A 42 -3.04 -2.49 10.39
C LEU A 42 -2.26 -3.63 9.73
N ALA A 43 -2.85 -4.29 8.74
CA ALA A 43 -2.17 -5.34 7.97
C ALA A 43 -0.87 -4.82 7.34
N GLY A 44 -0.91 -3.65 6.67
CA GLY A 44 0.25 -3.01 6.06
C GLY A 44 1.33 -2.65 7.08
N GLU A 45 0.96 -2.11 8.24
CA GLU A 45 1.90 -1.76 9.32
C GLU A 45 2.55 -3.01 9.95
N LEU A 46 1.77 -4.06 10.20
CA LEU A 46 2.27 -5.34 10.71
C LEU A 46 3.25 -5.99 9.73
N MET A 47 2.94 -5.93 8.42
CA MET A 47 3.82 -6.43 7.38
C MET A 47 5.11 -5.64 7.28
N ASN A 48 5.03 -4.32 7.39
CA ASN A 48 6.21 -3.47 7.36
C ASN A 48 7.14 -3.76 8.54
N ARG A 49 6.61 -3.80 9.77
CA ARG A 49 7.37 -4.18 10.98
C ARG A 49 7.87 -5.62 10.94
N GLY A 50 7.10 -6.52 10.35
CA GLY A 50 7.47 -7.91 10.12
C GLY A 50 8.58 -8.12 9.07
N GLY A 51 9.23 -7.04 8.56
CA GLY A 51 10.35 -7.14 7.60
C GLY A 51 9.96 -7.66 6.23
N ILE A 52 8.67 -7.63 5.90
CA ILE A 52 8.14 -8.07 4.60
C ILE A 52 8.64 -7.15 3.49
N THR A 53 8.70 -5.84 3.74
CA THR A 53 9.21 -4.85 2.79
C THR A 53 10.62 -5.19 2.32
N LEU A 54 11.52 -5.56 3.24
CA LEU A 54 12.88 -5.97 2.90
C LEU A 54 12.90 -7.17 1.95
N ARG A 55 12.05 -8.17 2.19
CA ARG A 55 11.97 -9.39 1.34
C ARG A 55 11.45 -9.10 -0.05
N LEU A 56 10.50 -8.15 -0.19
CA LEU A 56 10.03 -7.70 -1.49
C LEU A 56 11.12 -6.94 -2.26
N VAL A 57 11.93 -6.15 -1.56
CA VAL A 57 13.08 -5.46 -2.16
C VAL A 57 14.15 -6.47 -2.59
N GLU A 58 14.49 -7.47 -1.75
CA GLU A 58 15.43 -8.54 -2.10
C GLU A 58 14.94 -9.34 -3.33
N PHE A 59 13.65 -9.66 -3.38
CA PHE A 59 13.04 -10.32 -4.53
C PHE A 59 13.14 -9.46 -5.79
N SER A 60 12.76 -8.19 -5.70
CA SER A 60 12.84 -7.24 -6.81
C SER A 60 14.28 -7.06 -7.29
N GLN A 61 15.25 -7.04 -6.37
CA GLN A 61 16.68 -6.98 -6.68
C GLN A 61 17.13 -8.23 -7.45
N ALA A 62 16.74 -9.41 -7.02
CA ALA A 62 17.09 -10.66 -7.71
C ALA A 62 16.47 -10.74 -9.12
N MET A 63 15.27 -10.13 -9.32
CA MET A 63 14.59 -10.13 -10.60
C MET A 63 15.11 -9.05 -11.57
N MET A 64 15.31 -7.83 -11.10
CA MET A 64 15.57 -6.65 -11.95
C MET A 64 16.89 -5.93 -11.70
N GLY A 65 17.62 -6.27 -10.61
CA GLY A 65 18.86 -5.57 -10.25
C GLY A 65 19.95 -5.60 -11.33
N HIS A 66 19.89 -6.58 -12.22
CA HIS A 66 20.83 -6.74 -13.33
C HIS A 66 20.51 -5.86 -14.55
N LEU A 67 19.40 -5.14 -14.56
CA LEU A 67 19.04 -4.23 -15.67
C LEU A 67 19.84 -2.93 -15.56
N ARG A 68 20.05 -2.25 -16.70
CA ARG A 68 20.65 -0.92 -16.69
C ARG A 68 19.72 0.05 -15.98
N GLY A 69 20.20 0.75 -14.96
CA GLY A 69 19.33 1.46 -14.02
C GLY A 69 18.66 0.54 -12.99
N GLY A 70 19.32 -0.58 -12.64
CA GLY A 70 18.75 -1.70 -11.87
C GLY A 70 18.04 -1.29 -10.60
N LEU A 71 18.65 -0.44 -9.73
CA LEU A 71 17.99 -0.01 -8.49
C LEU A 71 16.75 0.86 -8.72
N ALA A 72 16.68 1.60 -9.83
CA ALA A 72 15.46 2.32 -10.15
C ALA A 72 14.31 1.37 -10.57
N HIS A 73 14.63 0.31 -11.33
CA HIS A 73 13.65 -0.75 -11.65
C HIS A 73 13.24 -1.53 -10.39
N VAL A 74 14.20 -1.81 -9.50
CA VAL A 74 13.93 -2.45 -8.20
C VAL A 74 12.98 -1.59 -7.36
N ASN A 75 13.18 -0.28 -7.34
CA ASN A 75 12.31 0.65 -6.63
C ASN A 75 10.86 0.56 -7.16
N ILE A 76 10.68 0.66 -8.48
CA ILE A 76 9.35 0.58 -9.09
C ILE A 76 8.69 -0.78 -8.83
N LEU A 77 9.41 -1.90 -9.04
CA LEU A 77 8.84 -3.23 -8.81
C LEU A 77 8.48 -3.45 -7.34
N SER A 78 9.36 -3.00 -6.43
CA SER A 78 9.08 -3.09 -4.99
C SER A 78 7.85 -2.28 -4.60
N SER A 79 7.69 -1.06 -5.15
CA SER A 79 6.48 -0.24 -4.95
C SER A 79 5.23 -0.91 -5.50
N MET A 80 5.29 -1.52 -6.69
CA MET A 80 4.16 -2.27 -7.26
C MET A 80 3.73 -3.44 -6.36
N LEU A 81 4.69 -4.19 -5.84
CA LEU A 81 4.41 -5.33 -4.96
C LEU A 81 3.93 -4.87 -3.58
N PHE A 82 4.53 -3.83 -3.04
CA PHE A 82 4.16 -3.27 -1.74
C PHE A 82 2.80 -2.54 -1.79
N ALA A 83 2.42 -1.99 -2.94
CA ALA A 83 1.11 -1.39 -3.17
C ALA A 83 -0.02 -2.36 -2.81
N GLY A 84 0.08 -3.63 -3.22
CA GLY A 84 -0.86 -4.70 -2.88
C GLY A 84 -0.92 -5.07 -1.39
N LEU A 85 -0.12 -4.43 -0.55
CA LEU A 85 -0.09 -4.65 0.90
C LEU A 85 -0.53 -3.41 1.69
N SER A 86 -0.05 -2.23 1.30
CA SER A 86 -0.22 -0.99 2.07
C SER A 86 -1.36 -0.10 1.56
N GLY A 87 -1.61 -0.11 0.25
CA GLY A 87 -2.58 0.77 -0.40
C GLY A 87 -2.36 2.28 -0.21
N SER A 88 -1.16 2.69 0.24
CA SER A 88 -0.85 4.05 0.65
C SER A 88 0.46 4.55 0.05
N ALA A 89 0.40 5.62 -0.75
CA ALA A 89 1.59 6.25 -1.34
C ALA A 89 2.58 6.77 -0.27
N VAL A 90 2.07 7.29 0.85
CA VAL A 90 2.90 7.80 1.94
C VAL A 90 3.65 6.66 2.64
N ALA A 91 2.95 5.56 2.93
CA ALA A 91 3.56 4.39 3.54
C ALA A 91 4.63 3.79 2.62
N ASP A 92 4.35 3.69 1.32
CA ASP A 92 5.27 3.20 0.30
C ASP A 92 6.52 4.09 0.20
N THR A 93 6.35 5.40 0.04
CA THR A 93 7.47 6.35 0.00
C THR A 93 8.34 6.27 1.26
N SER A 94 7.73 6.14 2.43
CA SER A 94 8.45 6.02 3.70
C SER A 94 9.21 4.69 3.81
N ALA A 95 8.54 3.57 3.55
CA ALA A 95 9.11 2.24 3.73
C ALA A 95 10.20 1.95 2.68
N ILE A 96 9.87 2.07 1.40
CA ILE A 96 10.81 1.78 0.30
C ILE A 96 11.85 2.88 0.15
N GLY A 97 11.44 4.15 0.30
CA GLY A 97 12.35 5.29 0.17
C GLY A 97 13.45 5.29 1.23
N SER A 98 13.15 4.96 2.48
CA SER A 98 14.15 4.87 3.54
C SER A 98 15.24 3.84 3.26
N MET A 99 14.92 2.79 2.51
CA MET A 99 15.86 1.71 2.16
C MET A 99 16.57 1.98 0.84
N LEU A 100 15.81 2.35 -0.20
CA LEU A 100 16.36 2.41 -1.56
C LEU A 100 17.00 3.74 -1.91
N ILE A 101 16.56 4.87 -1.35
CA ILE A 101 17.21 6.16 -1.65
C ILE A 101 18.69 6.15 -1.23
N PRO A 102 19.07 5.75 0.01
CA PRO A 102 20.47 5.67 0.38
C PRO A 102 21.25 4.61 -0.42
N ALA A 103 20.61 3.49 -0.79
CA ALA A 103 21.23 2.46 -1.60
C ALA A 103 21.51 2.95 -3.03
N MET A 104 20.59 3.71 -3.62
CA MET A 104 20.77 4.35 -4.93
C MET A 104 21.88 5.40 -4.91
N GLU A 105 21.93 6.24 -3.87
CA GLU A 105 23.01 7.23 -3.70
C GLU A 105 24.39 6.56 -3.64
N LYS A 106 24.53 5.48 -2.86
CA LYS A 106 25.77 4.70 -2.76
C LYS A 106 26.19 4.07 -4.08
N GLN A 107 25.24 3.78 -4.97
CA GLN A 107 25.53 3.27 -6.32
C GLN A 107 25.79 4.38 -7.35
N GLY A 108 25.78 5.66 -6.96
CA GLY A 108 26.08 6.78 -7.83
C GLY A 108 24.89 7.45 -8.49
N TYR A 109 23.66 7.15 -8.09
CA TYR A 109 22.51 7.94 -8.50
C TYR A 109 22.45 9.25 -7.73
N THR A 110 21.96 10.32 -8.38
CA THR A 110 21.70 11.56 -7.67
C THR A 110 20.55 11.40 -6.68
N LYS A 111 20.67 12.02 -5.51
CA LYS A 111 19.61 12.02 -4.48
C LYS A 111 18.27 12.52 -5.03
N LYS A 112 18.32 13.54 -5.90
CA LYS A 112 17.15 14.10 -6.57
C LYS A 112 16.43 13.05 -7.42
N PHE A 113 17.18 12.27 -8.21
CA PHE A 113 16.59 11.21 -9.03
C PHE A 113 16.03 10.07 -8.16
N ALA A 114 16.79 9.63 -7.14
CA ALA A 114 16.35 8.58 -6.23
C ALA A 114 15.05 8.96 -5.51
N ALA A 115 14.94 10.18 -5.00
CA ALA A 115 13.73 10.68 -4.38
C ALA A 115 12.57 10.83 -5.37
N ALA A 116 12.83 11.34 -6.58
CA ALA A 116 11.81 11.53 -7.60
C ALA A 116 11.22 10.19 -8.08
N ILE A 117 12.06 9.18 -8.34
CA ILE A 117 11.56 7.86 -8.79
C ILE A 117 10.81 7.14 -7.67
N THR A 118 11.26 7.26 -6.42
CA THR A 118 10.53 6.72 -5.27
C THR A 118 9.16 7.37 -5.11
N ALA A 119 9.07 8.70 -5.17
CA ALA A 119 7.81 9.41 -5.09
C ALA A 119 6.87 9.05 -6.27
N ALA A 120 7.40 8.96 -7.49
CA ALA A 120 6.62 8.60 -8.67
C ALA A 120 6.10 7.16 -8.60
N SER A 121 6.92 6.19 -8.16
CA SER A 121 6.50 4.79 -8.02
C SER A 121 5.50 4.59 -6.89
N SER A 122 5.60 5.36 -5.81
CA SER A 122 4.68 5.27 -4.67
C SER A 122 3.24 5.69 -5.01
N VAL A 123 3.03 6.47 -6.09
CA VAL A 123 1.68 6.80 -6.59
C VAL A 123 0.90 5.54 -7.00
N ILE A 124 1.60 4.45 -7.31
CA ILE A 124 0.99 3.15 -7.63
C ILE A 124 0.24 2.57 -6.41
N GLY A 125 0.67 2.90 -5.17
CA GLY A 125 0.08 2.40 -3.94
C GLY A 125 -1.44 2.56 -3.86
N PRO A 126 -2.00 3.74 -4.02
CA PRO A 126 -3.45 3.94 -4.03
C PRO A 126 -4.18 3.36 -5.25
N ILE A 127 -3.47 2.96 -6.31
CA ILE A 127 -4.07 2.48 -7.57
C ILE A 127 -4.17 0.94 -7.57
N ILE A 128 -3.13 0.24 -7.09
CA ILE A 128 -3.16 -1.23 -6.99
C ILE A 128 -3.88 -1.61 -5.69
N PRO A 129 -4.92 -2.47 -5.76
CA PRO A 129 -5.65 -2.90 -4.56
C PRO A 129 -4.83 -3.83 -3.65
N PRO A 130 -5.14 -3.83 -2.34
CA PRO A 130 -6.21 -3.08 -1.68
C PRO A 130 -5.83 -1.63 -1.40
N SER A 131 -6.77 -0.71 -1.59
CA SER A 131 -6.56 0.72 -1.42
C SER A 131 -7.65 1.36 -0.56
N GLY A 132 -7.25 2.05 0.50
CA GLY A 132 -8.18 2.76 1.38
C GLY A 132 -8.94 3.88 0.66
N ILE A 133 -8.29 4.56 -0.30
CA ILE A 133 -8.93 5.61 -1.09
C ILE A 133 -10.01 5.04 -2.00
N MET A 134 -9.78 3.87 -2.61
CA MET A 134 -10.81 3.19 -3.42
C MET A 134 -12.01 2.77 -2.58
N ILE A 135 -11.81 2.34 -1.33
CA ILE A 135 -12.91 1.99 -0.41
C ILE A 135 -13.76 3.22 -0.10
N ILE A 136 -13.11 4.35 0.22
CA ILE A 136 -13.80 5.62 0.47
C ILE A 136 -14.59 6.06 -0.78
N TYR A 137 -13.97 6.00 -1.94
CA TYR A 137 -14.61 6.36 -3.20
C TYR A 137 -15.83 5.47 -3.48
N ALA A 138 -15.67 4.15 -3.34
CA ALA A 138 -16.77 3.20 -3.51
C ALA A 138 -17.93 3.52 -2.58
N TYR A 139 -17.63 3.77 -1.31
CA TYR A 139 -18.64 4.11 -0.31
C TYR A 139 -19.41 5.39 -0.66
N VAL A 140 -18.68 6.46 -1.02
CA VAL A 140 -19.29 7.78 -1.34
C VAL A 140 -20.13 7.71 -2.63
N MET A 141 -19.67 6.94 -3.62
CA MET A 141 -20.35 6.83 -4.92
C MET A 141 -21.41 5.73 -4.95
N GLY A 142 -21.51 4.91 -3.90
CA GLY A 142 -22.42 3.76 -3.89
C GLY A 142 -22.00 2.62 -4.81
N GLU A 143 -20.68 2.53 -5.13
CA GLU A 143 -20.12 1.56 -6.06
C GLU A 143 -19.55 0.34 -5.35
N SER A 144 -19.34 -0.75 -6.09
CA SER A 144 -18.73 -1.97 -5.56
C SER A 144 -17.23 -1.79 -5.32
N VAL A 145 -16.78 -2.00 -4.07
CA VAL A 145 -15.35 -2.02 -3.73
C VAL A 145 -14.60 -3.09 -4.53
N ALA A 146 -15.19 -4.27 -4.71
CA ALA A 146 -14.60 -5.36 -5.49
C ALA A 146 -14.41 -4.97 -6.96
N ALA A 147 -15.39 -4.31 -7.56
CA ALA A 147 -15.30 -3.83 -8.94
C ALA A 147 -14.20 -2.76 -9.11
N LEU A 148 -14.10 -1.83 -8.15
CA LEU A 148 -13.03 -0.81 -8.16
C LEU A 148 -11.64 -1.43 -7.97
N PHE A 149 -11.52 -2.42 -7.09
CA PHE A 149 -10.27 -3.15 -6.92
C PHE A 149 -9.84 -3.83 -8.21
N LEU A 150 -10.76 -4.53 -8.87
CA LEU A 150 -10.46 -5.16 -10.17
C LEU A 150 -10.05 -4.13 -11.24
N ALA A 151 -10.78 -3.00 -11.29
CA ALA A 151 -10.50 -1.92 -12.23
C ALA A 151 -9.13 -1.26 -12.02
N GLY A 152 -8.62 -1.22 -10.77
CA GLY A 152 -7.34 -0.60 -10.43
C GLY A 152 -6.09 -1.40 -10.82
N ILE A 153 -6.22 -2.73 -11.02
CA ILE A 153 -5.07 -3.60 -11.31
C ILE A 153 -4.39 -3.20 -12.62
N VAL A 154 -5.16 -3.09 -13.70
CA VAL A 154 -4.61 -2.80 -15.04
C VAL A 154 -3.96 -1.41 -15.12
N PRO A 155 -4.61 -0.32 -14.68
CA PRO A 155 -3.99 1.00 -14.63
C PRO A 155 -2.70 1.03 -13.77
N GLY A 156 -2.71 0.37 -12.61
CA GLY A 156 -1.54 0.31 -11.75
C GLY A 156 -0.34 -0.38 -12.42
N ILE A 157 -0.59 -1.49 -13.11
CA ILE A 157 0.45 -2.18 -13.91
C ILE A 157 0.94 -1.28 -15.05
N ILE A 158 0.05 -0.60 -15.77
CA ILE A 158 0.43 0.31 -16.86
C ILE A 158 1.34 1.42 -16.35
N VAL A 159 1.00 2.05 -15.22
CA VAL A 159 1.85 3.09 -14.60
C VAL A 159 3.22 2.53 -14.24
N GLY A 160 3.28 1.37 -13.58
CA GLY A 160 4.55 0.73 -13.22
C GLY A 160 5.41 0.40 -14.43
N VAL A 161 4.83 -0.19 -15.46
CA VAL A 161 5.54 -0.51 -16.72
C VAL A 161 6.00 0.77 -17.43
N SER A 162 5.18 1.81 -17.47
CA SER A 162 5.54 3.11 -18.08
C SER A 162 6.74 3.74 -17.37
N LEU A 163 6.78 3.70 -16.03
CA LEU A 163 7.92 4.16 -15.25
C LEU A 163 9.18 3.32 -15.53
N MET A 164 9.06 2.00 -15.66
CA MET A 164 10.18 1.12 -16.01
C MET A 164 10.74 1.44 -17.40
N VAL A 165 9.85 1.68 -18.37
CA VAL A 165 10.24 2.10 -19.74
C VAL A 165 10.94 3.45 -19.69
N MET A 166 10.41 4.42 -18.97
CA MET A 166 11.04 5.72 -18.77
C MET A 166 12.45 5.57 -18.17
N VAL A 167 12.62 4.77 -17.10
CA VAL A 167 13.92 4.51 -16.48
C VAL A 167 14.90 3.92 -17.49
N LYS A 168 14.47 2.99 -18.35
CA LYS A 168 15.32 2.40 -19.40
C LYS A 168 15.85 3.48 -20.37
N PHE A 169 15.00 4.43 -20.80
CA PHE A 169 15.42 5.54 -21.64
C PHE A 169 16.38 6.49 -20.91
N LEU A 170 16.06 6.84 -19.66
CA LEU A 170 16.91 7.71 -18.86
C LEU A 170 18.27 7.06 -18.56
N ALA A 171 18.31 5.77 -18.28
CA ALA A 171 19.54 5.02 -18.03
C ALA A 171 20.53 5.07 -19.20
N ASN A 172 20.02 5.11 -20.43
CA ASN A 172 20.84 5.26 -21.62
C ASN A 172 21.34 6.69 -21.80
N ARG A 173 20.50 7.69 -21.46
CA ARG A 173 20.82 9.13 -21.63
C ARG A 173 21.78 9.68 -20.57
N TYR A 174 21.63 9.23 -19.33
CA TYR A 174 22.36 9.78 -18.16
C TYR A 174 23.46 8.86 -17.66
N ASN A 175 23.89 7.85 -18.42
CA ASN A 175 24.96 6.91 -18.05
C ASN A 175 24.81 6.41 -16.60
N PHE A 176 23.66 5.81 -16.28
CA PHE A 176 23.44 5.25 -14.95
C PHE A 176 24.51 4.21 -14.59
N PRO A 177 24.76 4.03 -13.27
CA PRO A 177 25.80 3.14 -12.78
C PRO A 177 25.76 1.75 -13.42
N PRO A 178 26.92 1.10 -13.55
CA PRO A 178 27.02 -0.22 -14.14
C PRO A 178 26.19 -1.25 -13.35
N VAL A 179 25.74 -2.20 -14.08
CA VAL A 179 24.79 -3.25 -13.69
C VAL A 179 25.44 -4.19 -12.66
N THR A 180 24.71 -4.55 -11.64
CA THR A 180 25.03 -5.69 -10.77
C THR A 180 25.00 -7.00 -11.56
N ALA A 181 25.83 -7.97 -11.19
CA ALA A 181 25.82 -9.28 -11.83
C ALA A 181 24.41 -9.89 -11.80
N LYS A 182 24.04 -10.58 -12.87
CA LYS A 182 22.74 -11.25 -12.96
C LYS A 182 22.66 -12.34 -11.90
N ALA A 183 21.66 -12.26 -11.02
CA ALA A 183 21.42 -13.30 -10.02
C ALA A 183 21.24 -14.67 -10.69
N SER A 184 21.86 -15.70 -10.12
CA SER A 184 21.73 -17.09 -10.58
C SER A 184 20.29 -17.57 -10.40
N TRP A 185 19.92 -18.63 -11.12
CA TRP A 185 18.58 -19.23 -10.96
C TRP A 185 18.33 -19.71 -9.52
N ASN A 186 19.37 -20.18 -8.84
CA ASN A 186 19.28 -20.60 -7.43
C ASN A 186 19.01 -19.40 -6.50
N GLU A 187 19.70 -18.28 -6.71
CA GLU A 187 19.47 -17.04 -5.94
C GLU A 187 18.07 -16.49 -6.18
N ARG A 188 17.59 -16.47 -7.44
CA ARG A 188 16.21 -16.08 -7.78
C ARG A 188 15.19 -17.00 -7.11
N GLY A 189 15.42 -18.31 -7.14
CA GLY A 189 14.57 -19.28 -6.47
C GLY A 189 14.51 -19.05 -4.95
N LYS A 190 15.66 -18.83 -4.31
CA LYS A 190 15.72 -18.50 -2.88
C LYS A 190 15.02 -17.20 -2.54
N ALA A 191 15.19 -16.15 -3.35
CA ALA A 191 14.52 -14.88 -3.17
C ALA A 191 12.99 -15.01 -3.34
N SER A 192 12.55 -15.81 -4.34
CA SER A 192 11.12 -16.10 -4.55
C SER A 192 10.51 -16.86 -3.38
N LEU A 193 11.22 -17.85 -2.83
CA LEU A 193 10.75 -18.59 -1.64
C LEU A 193 10.64 -17.69 -0.41
N LYS A 194 11.60 -16.79 -0.19
CA LYS A 194 11.54 -15.83 0.91
C LYS A 194 10.38 -14.83 0.76
N ALA A 195 10.08 -14.44 -0.49
CA ALA A 195 9.00 -13.51 -0.81
C ALA A 195 7.64 -14.21 -0.98
N PHE A 196 7.57 -15.54 -0.93
CA PHE A 196 6.35 -16.30 -1.19
C PHE A 196 5.21 -15.88 -0.26
N PHE A 197 5.44 -15.88 1.05
CA PHE A 197 4.43 -15.49 2.02
C PHE A 197 3.99 -14.03 1.87
N PRO A 198 4.89 -13.04 1.74
CA PRO A 198 4.52 -11.67 1.38
C PRO A 198 3.63 -11.58 0.14
N LEU A 199 4.01 -12.26 -0.95
CA LEU A 199 3.30 -12.23 -2.22
C LEU A 199 1.92 -12.92 -2.18
N MET A 200 1.71 -13.83 -1.22
CA MET A 200 0.40 -14.47 -1.03
C MET A 200 -0.64 -13.52 -0.46
N THR A 201 -0.25 -12.46 0.22
CA THR A 201 -1.22 -11.53 0.81
C THR A 201 -2.18 -10.92 -0.21
N PRO A 202 -1.72 -10.23 -1.27
CA PRO A 202 -2.65 -9.70 -2.28
C PRO A 202 -3.44 -10.80 -2.98
N VAL A 203 -2.87 -12.00 -3.14
CA VAL A 203 -3.57 -13.15 -3.74
C VAL A 203 -4.72 -13.61 -2.84
N ILE A 204 -4.51 -13.70 -1.53
CA ILE A 204 -5.55 -14.07 -0.55
C ILE A 204 -6.65 -13.01 -0.52
N ILE A 205 -6.29 -11.74 -0.48
CA ILE A 205 -7.23 -10.62 -0.41
C ILE A 205 -8.07 -10.57 -1.70
N LEU A 206 -7.41 -10.42 -2.84
CA LEU A 206 -8.10 -10.26 -4.12
C LEU A 206 -8.80 -11.55 -4.55
N GLY A 207 -8.15 -12.70 -4.38
CA GLY A 207 -8.73 -14.00 -4.69
C GLY A 207 -9.97 -14.28 -3.85
N GLY A 208 -9.94 -13.95 -2.55
CA GLY A 208 -11.09 -14.11 -1.67
C GLY A 208 -12.26 -13.17 -2.00
N ILE A 209 -11.97 -11.90 -2.31
CA ILE A 209 -12.99 -10.91 -2.68
C ILE A 209 -13.59 -11.24 -4.06
N LEU A 210 -12.75 -11.47 -5.07
CA LEU A 210 -13.21 -11.75 -6.44
C LEU A 210 -13.87 -13.13 -6.56
N GLY A 211 -13.44 -14.09 -5.72
CA GLY A 211 -14.06 -15.40 -5.62
C GLY A 211 -15.38 -15.40 -4.83
N GLY A 212 -15.81 -14.25 -4.27
CA GLY A 212 -17.04 -14.15 -3.49
C GLY A 212 -16.99 -14.85 -2.13
N ILE A 213 -15.78 -15.22 -1.65
CA ILE A 213 -15.58 -15.89 -0.35
C ILE A 213 -15.63 -14.85 0.79
N PHE A 214 -15.09 -13.68 0.56
CA PHE A 214 -14.99 -12.60 1.53
C PHE A 214 -15.55 -11.29 0.99
N THR A 215 -16.21 -10.54 1.86
CA THR A 215 -16.43 -9.10 1.67
C THR A 215 -15.09 -8.36 1.82
N PRO A 216 -14.96 -7.13 1.32
CA PRO A 216 -13.73 -6.33 1.51
C PRO A 216 -13.34 -6.13 2.97
N THR A 217 -14.32 -6.03 3.87
CA THR A 217 -14.10 -5.88 5.31
C THR A 217 -13.57 -7.19 5.93
N GLU A 218 -14.15 -8.32 5.61
CA GLU A 218 -13.67 -9.63 6.05
C GLU A 218 -12.28 -9.92 5.49
N ALA A 219 -12.02 -9.63 4.22
CA ALA A 219 -10.71 -9.76 3.60
C ALA A 219 -9.64 -8.92 4.31
N SER A 220 -10.00 -7.72 4.78
CA SER A 220 -9.08 -6.86 5.53
C SER A 220 -8.70 -7.44 6.90
N ALA A 221 -9.68 -8.03 7.60
CA ALA A 221 -9.45 -8.73 8.86
C ALA A 221 -8.58 -9.98 8.66
N VAL A 222 -8.85 -10.76 7.60
CA VAL A 222 -8.04 -11.92 7.20
C VAL A 222 -6.60 -11.49 6.87
N ALA A 223 -6.43 -10.37 6.17
CA ALA A 223 -5.10 -9.82 5.86
C ALA A 223 -4.32 -9.43 7.12
N ALA A 224 -4.97 -8.79 8.10
CA ALA A 224 -4.36 -8.45 9.37
C ALA A 224 -3.97 -9.70 10.18
N ALA A 225 -4.87 -10.69 10.24
CA ALA A 225 -4.60 -11.96 10.89
C ALA A 225 -3.45 -12.74 10.20
N TYR A 226 -3.44 -12.75 8.87
CA TYR A 226 -2.36 -13.35 8.08
C TYR A 226 -1.02 -12.67 8.33
N ALA A 227 -0.99 -11.32 8.33
CA ALA A 227 0.22 -10.55 8.63
C ALA A 227 0.78 -10.86 10.02
N LEU A 228 -0.08 -10.94 11.04
CA LEU A 228 0.29 -11.34 12.39
C LEU A 228 0.86 -12.76 12.41
N PHE A 229 0.14 -13.71 11.83
CA PHE A 229 0.57 -15.12 11.79
C PHE A 229 1.94 -15.28 11.13
N ILE A 230 2.10 -14.70 9.94
CA ILE A 230 3.37 -14.79 9.21
C ILE A 230 4.49 -14.08 9.96
N GLY A 231 4.25 -12.87 10.49
CA GLY A 231 5.28 -12.11 11.23
C GLY A 231 5.76 -12.79 12.50
N LEU A 232 4.84 -13.37 13.28
CA LEU A 232 5.15 -14.00 14.56
C LEU A 232 5.70 -15.42 14.43
N PHE A 233 5.07 -16.26 13.60
CA PHE A 233 5.32 -17.71 13.61
C PHE A 233 6.21 -18.18 12.47
N VAL A 234 6.06 -17.62 11.26
CA VAL A 234 6.79 -18.04 10.07
C VAL A 234 8.11 -17.28 9.95
N LEU A 235 8.05 -15.97 9.95
CA LEU A 235 9.22 -15.10 9.77
C LEU A 235 9.96 -14.85 11.08
N LYS A 236 9.22 -14.90 12.20
CA LYS A 236 9.74 -14.63 13.56
C LYS A 236 10.45 -13.28 13.67
N THR A 237 10.01 -12.33 12.88
CA THR A 237 10.55 -10.97 12.81
C THR A 237 9.73 -9.98 13.61
N LEU A 238 8.45 -10.28 13.85
CA LEU A 238 7.56 -9.48 14.68
C LEU A 238 7.58 -9.99 16.12
N THR A 239 7.64 -9.08 17.08
CA THR A 239 7.54 -9.40 18.51
C THR A 239 6.18 -9.00 19.07
N TRP A 240 5.73 -9.69 20.13
CA TRP A 240 4.47 -9.36 20.80
C TRP A 240 4.41 -7.90 21.29
N GLN A 241 5.56 -7.32 21.61
CA GLN A 241 5.68 -5.93 22.08
C GLN A 241 5.47 -4.89 20.97
N GLU A 242 5.62 -5.29 19.71
CA GLU A 242 5.43 -4.41 18.55
C GLU A 242 3.97 -4.33 18.12
N ILE A 243 3.14 -5.31 18.49
CA ILE A 243 1.71 -5.33 18.13
C ILE A 243 0.96 -4.12 18.68
N PRO A 244 1.05 -3.77 19.98
CA PRO A 244 0.40 -2.56 20.50
C PRO A 244 0.88 -1.29 19.81
N LYS A 245 2.17 -1.22 19.44
CA LYS A 245 2.73 -0.08 18.72
C LYS A 245 2.17 0.02 17.30
N ALA A 246 1.97 -1.10 16.60
CA ALA A 246 1.36 -1.13 15.28
C ALA A 246 -0.11 -0.68 15.35
N VAL A 247 -0.87 -1.17 16.33
CA VAL A 247 -2.25 -0.75 16.57
C VAL A 247 -2.33 0.72 16.93
N SER A 248 -1.49 1.22 17.83
CA SER A 248 -1.43 2.64 18.21
C SER A 248 -1.10 3.54 17.01
N TYR A 249 -0.18 3.10 16.17
CA TYR A 249 0.20 3.84 14.95
C TYR A 249 -0.97 3.99 13.97
N THR A 250 -1.76 2.95 13.76
CA THR A 250 -2.94 3.03 12.89
C THR A 250 -4.00 3.97 13.44
N HIS A 251 -4.22 3.99 14.76
CA HIS A 251 -5.15 4.91 15.41
C HIS A 251 -4.66 6.37 15.37
N LEU A 252 -3.37 6.61 15.61
CA LEU A 252 -2.79 7.96 15.59
C LEU A 252 -2.80 8.57 14.18
N ARG A 253 -2.48 7.79 13.15
CA ARG A 253 -2.53 8.29 11.76
C ARG A 253 -3.95 8.62 11.29
N ALA A 254 -4.96 7.91 11.74
CA ALA A 254 -6.34 8.30 11.49
C ALA A 254 -6.67 9.70 12.07
N HIS A 255 -5.97 10.11 13.15
CA HIS A 255 -6.13 11.42 13.77
C HIS A 255 -5.16 12.50 13.25
N GLU A 256 -4.00 12.15 12.72
CA GLU A 256 -3.02 13.15 12.23
C GLU A 256 -3.51 13.93 11.01
N THR A 257 -4.37 13.36 10.18
CA THR A 257 -5.04 14.08 9.09
C THR A 257 -5.94 15.22 9.58
N LEU A 258 -6.30 15.23 10.87
CA LEU A 258 -7.09 16.29 11.51
C LEU A 258 -6.22 17.39 12.17
N ARG A 259 -4.92 17.16 12.38
CA ARG A 259 -4.03 18.06 13.12
C ARG A 259 -3.24 19.04 12.25
N TYR A 260 -3.21 18.83 10.93
CA TYR A 260 -2.55 19.71 9.96
C TYR A 260 -3.56 20.55 9.17
N ARG A 261 -4.55 21.10 9.86
CA ARG A 261 -5.40 22.19 9.36
C ARG A 261 -5.35 23.38 10.28
#